data_c3d3d0b4fbca9d891a1bee0917547f02
#
_entry.id   c3d3d0b4fbca9d891a1bee0917547f02
#
_cell.length_a   1.000
_cell.length_b   1.000
_cell.length_c   1.000
_cell.angle_alpha   90.00
_cell.angle_beta   90.00
_cell.angle_gamma   90.00
#
_symmetry.space_group_name_H-M   'P 1'
#
loop_
_entity.id
_entity.type
_entity.pdbx_description
1 polymer ?
#
loop_
_entity_poly.entity_id
_entity_poly.type
_entity_poly.pdbx_seq_one_letter_code
_entity_poly.pdbx_strand_id
1 'polypeptide(L)'
;MQVWKMAVFGLVFVPSLGFADPTPQDQAKQLMFEPTKGNCLACHKIVGGVFPGNIGPTLEGIQKRFKDRAQLRAQIYDAAGRNSDTVMPPFGRHGILTEKEIDLIADYLYTL
;
A
#
# COMPACT_ATOMS: atom_id res chain seq x y z
N MET A 1 60.10 -13.93 37.05
CA MET A 1 59.76 -13.78 35.67
C MET A 1 58.24 -13.95 35.56
N GLN A 2 57.53 -12.85 35.37
CA GLN A 2 56.06 -12.84 35.30
C GLN A 2 55.68 -12.75 33.84
N VAL A 3 55.10 -13.82 33.28
CA VAL A 3 54.62 -13.89 31.88
C VAL A 3 53.23 -13.32 31.85
N TRP A 4 53.08 -12.13 31.25
CA TRP A 4 51.79 -11.51 31.00
C TRP A 4 51.14 -12.21 29.81
N LYS A 5 50.03 -12.92 30.08
CA LYS A 5 49.19 -13.47 29.02
C LYS A 5 48.34 -12.34 28.47
N MET A 6 48.65 -11.85 27.27
CA MET A 6 47.76 -10.97 26.50
C MET A 6 46.57 -11.79 25.98
N ALA A 7 45.41 -11.57 26.54
CA ALA A 7 44.16 -12.09 25.96
C ALA A 7 43.77 -11.21 24.76
N VAL A 8 43.87 -11.76 23.55
CA VAL A 8 43.38 -11.12 22.35
C VAL A 8 41.86 -11.32 22.31
N PHE A 9 41.10 -10.27 22.63
CA PHE A 9 39.68 -10.24 22.44
C PHE A 9 39.39 -10.02 20.94
N GLY A 10 39.03 -11.09 20.21
CA GLY A 10 38.62 -11.04 18.85
C GLY A 10 37.23 -10.36 18.77
N LEU A 11 37.17 -9.19 18.16
CA LEU A 11 35.92 -8.50 17.85
C LEU A 11 35.19 -9.28 16.75
N VAL A 12 34.16 -10.06 17.12
CA VAL A 12 33.29 -10.72 16.14
C VAL A 12 32.40 -9.68 15.53
N PHE A 13 32.67 -9.29 14.29
CA PHE A 13 31.82 -8.43 13.50
C PHE A 13 30.65 -9.28 12.98
N VAL A 14 29.50 -9.15 13.62
CA VAL A 14 28.24 -9.75 13.12
C VAL A 14 27.64 -8.78 12.11
N PRO A 15 27.57 -9.13 10.80
CA PRO A 15 26.89 -8.29 9.84
C PRO A 15 25.40 -8.24 10.20
N SER A 16 24.89 -7.06 10.47
CA SER A 16 23.46 -6.82 10.62
C SER A 16 22.80 -7.07 9.26
N LEU A 17 21.99 -8.11 9.15
CA LEU A 17 21.09 -8.30 8.02
C LEU A 17 20.04 -7.18 8.10
N GLY A 18 20.30 -6.06 7.44
CA GLY A 18 19.36 -4.97 7.30
C GLY A 18 18.18 -5.44 6.45
N PHE A 19 16.99 -5.54 7.04
CA PHE A 19 15.76 -5.62 6.25
C PHE A 19 15.57 -4.28 5.53
N ALA A 20 15.41 -4.33 4.19
CA ALA A 20 15.12 -3.13 3.44
C ALA A 20 13.75 -2.58 3.88
N ASP A 21 13.64 -1.26 4.05
CA ASP A 21 12.37 -0.60 4.33
C ASP A 21 11.38 -0.85 3.16
N PRO A 22 10.07 -1.02 3.45
CA PRO A 22 9.07 -1.25 2.42
C PRO A 22 9.02 -0.06 1.45
N THR A 23 8.98 -0.36 0.16
CA THR A 23 8.84 0.67 -0.87
C THR A 23 7.46 1.35 -0.79
N PRO A 24 7.27 2.55 -1.38
CA PRO A 24 5.95 3.17 -1.47
C PRO A 24 4.89 2.25 -2.12
N GLN A 25 5.29 1.44 -3.11
CA GLN A 25 4.42 0.45 -3.75
C GLN A 25 4.03 -0.67 -2.79
N ASP A 26 4.96 -1.15 -1.97
CA ASP A 26 4.66 -2.18 -0.97
C ASP A 26 3.73 -1.65 0.11
N GLN A 27 3.95 -0.42 0.56
CA GLN A 27 3.07 0.27 1.51
C GLN A 27 1.65 0.43 0.93
N ALA A 28 1.53 0.86 -0.34
CA ALA A 28 0.25 0.99 -1.01
C ALA A 28 -0.49 -0.36 -1.08
N LYS A 29 0.19 -1.42 -1.51
CA LYS A 29 -0.39 -2.78 -1.55
C LYS A 29 -0.85 -3.24 -0.18
N GLN A 30 -0.03 -3.03 0.84
CA GLN A 30 -0.39 -3.39 2.21
C GLN A 30 -1.67 -2.67 2.63
N LEU A 31 -1.78 -1.37 2.42
CA LEU A 31 -2.98 -0.58 2.73
C LEU A 31 -4.22 -1.08 1.97
N MET A 32 -4.05 -1.44 0.69
CA MET A 32 -5.14 -1.93 -0.14
C MET A 32 -5.64 -3.32 0.26
N PHE A 33 -4.75 -4.16 0.77
CA PHE A 33 -5.09 -5.55 1.15
C PHE A 33 -5.47 -5.69 2.62
N GLU A 34 -5.13 -4.72 3.47
CA GLU A 34 -5.42 -4.74 4.90
C GLU A 34 -6.94 -4.57 5.14
N PRO A 35 -7.63 -5.58 5.74
CA PRO A 35 -9.07 -5.53 5.98
C PRO A 35 -9.53 -4.36 6.86
N THR A 36 -8.65 -3.85 7.73
CA THR A 36 -8.95 -2.73 8.63
C THR A 36 -8.59 -1.37 8.03
N LYS A 37 -8.13 -1.34 6.78
CA LYS A 37 -7.76 -0.14 6.03
C LYS A 37 -8.56 -0.06 4.73
N GLY A 38 -7.91 -0.11 3.58
CA GLY A 38 -8.59 -0.02 2.29
C GLY A 38 -9.50 -1.19 2.00
N ASN A 39 -9.05 -2.40 2.32
CA ASN A 39 -9.77 -3.65 2.03
C ASN A 39 -10.29 -3.72 0.58
N CYS A 40 -9.52 -3.18 -0.36
CA CYS A 40 -9.92 -3.04 -1.76
C CYS A 40 -10.17 -4.39 -2.42
N LEU A 41 -9.43 -5.42 -1.97
CA LEU A 41 -9.55 -6.78 -2.48
C LEU A 41 -10.93 -7.41 -2.21
N ALA A 42 -11.65 -6.95 -1.18
CA ALA A 42 -13.01 -7.42 -0.90
C ALA A 42 -13.98 -7.20 -2.06
N CYS A 43 -13.73 -6.20 -2.90
CA CYS A 43 -14.59 -5.82 -4.03
C CYS A 43 -13.89 -5.86 -5.38
N HIS A 44 -12.57 -5.69 -5.43
CA HIS A 44 -11.80 -5.54 -6.66
C HIS A 44 -10.78 -6.65 -6.85
N LYS A 45 -10.67 -7.15 -8.07
CA LYS A 45 -9.50 -7.95 -8.47
C LYS A 45 -8.31 -7.01 -8.65
N ILE A 46 -7.19 -7.35 -8.01
CA ILE A 46 -5.95 -6.56 -8.01
C ILE A 46 -4.79 -7.53 -8.19
N VAL A 47 -3.78 -7.14 -8.97
CA VAL A 47 -2.58 -7.95 -9.19
C VAL A 47 -1.91 -8.30 -7.85
N GLY A 48 -1.60 -9.58 -7.65
CA GLY A 48 -0.99 -10.08 -6.40
C GLY A 48 -1.99 -10.38 -5.27
N GLY A 49 -3.26 -10.04 -5.43
CA GLY A 49 -4.31 -10.39 -4.48
C GLY A 49 -4.85 -11.81 -4.69
N VAL A 50 -5.26 -12.46 -3.59
CA VAL A 50 -5.87 -13.78 -3.59
C VAL A 50 -7.33 -13.70 -3.13
N PHE A 51 -8.20 -14.52 -3.74
CA PHE A 51 -9.63 -14.54 -3.43
C PHE A 51 -10.33 -13.18 -3.50
N PRO A 52 -10.17 -12.43 -4.62
CA PRO A 52 -10.78 -11.11 -4.75
C PRO A 52 -12.30 -11.21 -4.86
N GLY A 53 -12.99 -10.17 -4.37
CA GLY A 53 -14.39 -9.93 -4.69
C GLY A 53 -14.59 -9.49 -6.14
N ASN A 54 -15.84 -9.42 -6.56
CA ASN A 54 -16.23 -9.04 -7.93
C ASN A 54 -17.28 -7.92 -7.98
N ILE A 55 -17.52 -7.26 -6.87
CA ILE A 55 -18.49 -6.14 -6.78
C ILE A 55 -17.98 -4.93 -7.58
N GLY A 56 -16.68 -4.66 -7.47
CA GLY A 56 -16.02 -3.60 -8.24
C GLY A 56 -15.30 -4.16 -9.47
N PRO A 57 -14.94 -3.30 -10.44
CA PRO A 57 -14.17 -3.70 -11.61
C PRO A 57 -12.74 -4.11 -11.23
N THR A 58 -12.10 -4.92 -12.07
CA THR A 58 -10.66 -5.21 -11.95
C THR A 58 -9.86 -3.91 -11.99
N LEU A 59 -8.91 -3.76 -11.08
CA LEU A 59 -8.02 -2.58 -11.02
C LEU A 59 -6.81 -2.78 -11.93
N GLU A 60 -7.03 -2.57 -13.21
CA GLU A 60 -6.04 -2.60 -14.28
C GLU A 60 -6.39 -1.57 -15.35
N GLY A 61 -5.41 -1.14 -16.12
CA GLY A 61 -5.62 -0.14 -17.18
C GLY A 61 -6.19 1.17 -16.64
N ILE A 62 -5.79 1.56 -15.44
CA ILE A 62 -6.34 2.70 -14.70
C ILE A 62 -6.23 4.00 -15.49
N GLN A 63 -5.11 4.23 -16.18
CA GLN A 63 -4.91 5.44 -16.99
C GLN A 63 -5.87 5.55 -18.18
N LYS A 64 -6.47 4.45 -18.62
CA LYS A 64 -7.50 4.47 -19.65
C LYS A 64 -8.88 4.89 -19.12
N ARG A 65 -9.08 4.75 -17.82
CA ARG A 65 -10.36 5.00 -17.13
C ARG A 65 -10.41 6.36 -16.44
N PHE A 66 -9.26 6.85 -16.00
CA PHE A 66 -9.11 8.13 -15.33
C PHE A 66 -8.18 9.02 -16.14
N LYS A 67 -8.64 10.22 -16.48
CA LYS A 67 -7.90 11.18 -17.29
C LYS A 67 -6.56 11.57 -16.66
N ASP A 68 -6.55 11.69 -15.34
CA ASP A 68 -5.38 12.04 -14.57
C ASP A 68 -5.45 11.42 -13.16
N ARG A 69 -4.31 11.48 -12.45
CA ARG A 69 -4.18 10.97 -11.07
C ARG A 69 -5.16 11.65 -10.11
N ALA A 70 -5.44 12.93 -10.29
CA ALA A 70 -6.33 13.67 -9.40
C ALA A 70 -7.77 13.14 -9.45
N GLN A 71 -8.24 12.73 -10.62
CA GLN A 71 -9.55 12.10 -10.77
C GLN A 71 -9.59 10.72 -10.09
N LEU A 72 -8.53 9.93 -10.21
CA LEU A 72 -8.42 8.65 -9.50
C LEU A 72 -8.40 8.86 -7.98
N ARG A 73 -7.61 9.82 -7.50
CA ARG A 73 -7.56 10.17 -6.09
C ARG A 73 -8.92 10.59 -5.54
N ALA A 74 -9.65 11.42 -6.28
CA ALA A 74 -11.00 11.85 -5.90
C ALA A 74 -11.97 10.67 -5.83
N GLN A 75 -11.86 9.70 -6.74
CA GLN A 75 -12.65 8.46 -6.71
C GLN A 75 -12.40 7.65 -5.43
N ILE A 76 -11.17 7.57 -4.96
CA ILE A 76 -10.84 6.87 -3.69
C ILE A 76 -11.31 7.69 -2.50
N TYR A 77 -11.13 9.00 -2.54
CA TYR A 77 -11.50 9.90 -1.45
C TYR A 77 -13.00 9.88 -1.17
N ASP A 78 -13.82 10.03 -2.21
CA ASP A 78 -15.28 10.01 -2.14
C ASP A 78 -15.90 9.59 -3.48
N ALA A 79 -16.08 8.28 -3.66
CA ALA A 79 -16.64 7.72 -4.90
C ALA A 79 -18.06 8.21 -5.18
N ALA A 80 -18.83 8.59 -4.16
CA ALA A 80 -20.18 9.12 -4.31
C ALA A 80 -20.22 10.46 -5.06
N GLY A 81 -19.13 11.19 -5.11
CA GLY A 81 -19.01 12.40 -5.90
C GLY A 81 -19.12 12.17 -7.42
N ARG A 82 -18.85 10.94 -7.89
CA ARG A 82 -19.00 10.54 -9.31
C ARG A 82 -20.22 9.67 -9.56
N ASN A 83 -20.59 8.85 -8.59
CA ASN A 83 -21.76 7.99 -8.65
C ASN A 83 -22.41 7.92 -7.28
N SER A 84 -23.54 8.59 -7.10
CA SER A 84 -24.27 8.64 -5.84
C SER A 84 -24.78 7.28 -5.36
N ASP A 85 -24.93 6.33 -6.26
CA ASP A 85 -25.43 4.97 -5.95
C ASP A 85 -24.30 3.97 -5.69
N THR A 86 -23.06 4.44 -5.59
CA THR A 86 -21.91 3.57 -5.34
C THR A 86 -21.97 2.93 -3.97
N VAL A 87 -21.52 1.66 -3.90
CA VAL A 87 -21.26 0.97 -2.63
C VAL A 87 -19.80 1.08 -2.18
N MET A 88 -18.94 1.70 -3.01
CA MET A 88 -17.55 1.94 -2.66
C MET A 88 -17.48 2.94 -1.50
N PRO A 89 -16.79 2.60 -0.39
CA PRO A 89 -16.71 3.49 0.77
C PRO A 89 -16.01 4.80 0.44
N PRO A 90 -16.42 5.92 1.07
CA PRO A 90 -15.73 7.21 0.94
C PRO A 90 -14.52 7.25 1.88
N PHE A 91 -13.43 6.64 1.48
CA PHE A 91 -12.25 6.39 2.31
C PHE A 91 -11.63 7.65 2.93
N GLY A 92 -11.61 8.75 2.18
CA GLY A 92 -11.10 10.02 2.68
C GLY A 92 -12.14 10.77 3.50
N ARG A 93 -13.34 10.94 2.97
CA ARG A 93 -14.40 11.71 3.63
C ARG A 93 -14.79 11.14 4.98
N HIS A 94 -14.78 9.82 5.15
CA HIS A 94 -15.06 9.15 6.42
C HIS A 94 -13.81 8.86 7.27
N GLY A 95 -12.62 9.30 6.83
CA GLY A 95 -11.38 9.09 7.58
C GLY A 95 -10.95 7.64 7.74
N ILE A 96 -11.38 6.74 6.84
CA ILE A 96 -10.95 5.33 6.82
C ILE A 96 -9.48 5.24 6.47
N LEU A 97 -9.05 6.07 5.52
CA LEU A 97 -7.66 6.26 5.12
C LEU A 97 -7.28 7.74 5.31
N THR A 98 -6.04 7.96 5.70
CA THR A 98 -5.48 9.32 5.73
C THR A 98 -5.23 9.84 4.32
N GLU A 99 -5.08 11.16 4.17
CA GLU A 99 -4.72 11.81 2.91
C GLU A 99 -3.46 11.18 2.29
N LYS A 100 -2.43 10.95 3.11
CA LYS A 100 -1.17 10.34 2.68
C LYS A 100 -1.35 8.89 2.23
N GLU A 101 -2.16 8.11 2.92
CA GLU A 101 -2.47 6.73 2.53
C GLU A 101 -3.22 6.68 1.21
N ILE A 102 -4.16 7.61 0.99
CA ILE A 102 -4.87 7.75 -0.29
C ILE A 102 -3.90 8.13 -1.41
N ASP A 103 -2.95 9.03 -1.16
CA ASP A 103 -1.95 9.41 -2.14
C ASP A 103 -1.05 8.24 -2.54
N LEU A 104 -0.58 7.44 -1.58
CA LEU A 104 0.19 6.23 -1.85
C LEU A 104 -0.58 5.23 -2.72
N ILE A 105 -1.84 5.00 -2.40
CA ILE A 105 -2.71 4.09 -3.15
C ILE A 105 -2.97 4.62 -4.56
N ALA A 106 -3.27 5.91 -4.71
CA ALA A 106 -3.51 6.53 -6.00
C ALA A 106 -2.27 6.46 -6.89
N ASP A 107 -1.08 6.74 -6.35
CA ASP A 107 0.19 6.65 -7.07
C ASP A 107 0.44 5.23 -7.58
N TYR A 108 0.25 4.24 -6.73
CA TYR A 108 0.42 2.84 -7.12
C TYR A 108 -0.60 2.41 -8.18
N LEU A 109 -1.89 2.65 -7.95
CA LEU A 109 -2.95 2.27 -8.88
C LEU A 109 -2.78 2.92 -10.26
N TYR A 110 -2.27 4.15 -10.31
CA TYR A 110 -2.04 4.85 -11.58
C TYR A 110 -0.92 4.23 -12.42
N THR A 111 -0.18 3.28 -11.87
CA THR A 111 0.82 2.46 -12.60
C THR A 111 0.26 1.16 -13.19
N LEU A 112 -0.97 0.76 -12.85
CA LEU A 112 -1.57 -0.52 -13.26
C LEU A 112 -2.30 -0.46 -14.63
#